data_6a4e9df88a99666c07f947229091a570
#
_entry.id   6a4e9df88a99666c07f947229091a570
#
_cell.length_a   1.000
_cell.length_b   1.000
_cell.length_c   1.000
_cell.angle_alpha   90.00
_cell.angle_beta   90.00
_cell.angle_gamma   90.00
#
_symmetry.space_group_name_H-M   'P 1'
#
loop_
_entity.id
_entity.type
_entity.pdbx_description
1 polymer ?
#
loop_
_entity_poly.entity_id
_entity_poly.type
_entity_poly.pdbx_seq_one_letter_code
_entity_poly.pdbx_strand_id
1 'polypeptide(L)'
;MVGKTSKKSASVAKKTVSKRSTAKPKLLTGGNPQIAKADGDAPVQAYIAAMPGWKRDVGRRLDALIVSTVPSVRKAVKWNSPFYGIEDQGWFLGIHCLTKYIKVAFFRGTSLSPVPPVESKQKEVRYFHIHEDDVIDEAQFAEWVNQASQLPGERI
;
A
#
# COMPACT_ATOMS: atom_id res chain seq x y z
N MET A 1 -11.84 11.27 40.22
CA MET A 1 -11.63 11.03 39.77
C MET A 1 -11.47 10.95 39.23
N VAL A 2 -11.53 11.36 39.13
CA VAL A 2 -11.34 11.23 38.39
C VAL A 2 -11.48 10.80 37.79
N GLY A 3 -11.59 10.69 37.60
CA GLY A 3 -11.69 10.25 36.86
C GLY A 3 -12.51 10.11 36.39
N LYS A 4 -13.13 10.54 36.43
CA LYS A 4 -13.76 10.35 35.81
C LYS A 4 -13.90 10.96 34.99
N THR A 5 -13.63 11.62 34.99
CA THR A 5 -13.70 11.95 34.11
C THR A 5 -13.16 11.80 33.22
N SER A 6 -12.72 11.88 33.32
CA SER A 6 -12.21 11.59 32.43
C SER A 6 -12.64 10.61 31.67
N LYS A 7 -13.14 10.19 31.83
CA LYS A 7 -13.53 9.26 31.17
C LYS A 7 -14.61 9.54 30.37
N LYS A 8 -15.16 10.36 30.57
CA LYS A 8 -16.23 10.55 29.97
C LYS A 8 -16.10 11.42 28.83
N SER A 9 -15.51 12.40 28.94
CA SER A 9 -15.41 13.27 27.88
C SER A 9 -14.82 12.64 26.69
N ALA A 10 -13.92 11.84 26.88
CA ALA A 10 -13.33 11.21 25.80
C ALA A 10 -14.27 10.32 25.09
N SER A 11 -15.32 9.90 25.71
CA SER A 11 -16.13 8.96 25.09
C SER A 11 -17.07 9.47 24.05
N VAL A 12 -17.42 10.72 24.07
CA VAL A 12 -18.33 11.21 23.08
C VAL A 12 -17.70 11.29 21.70
N ALA A 13 -16.58 11.87 21.61
CA ALA A 13 -15.92 11.99 20.37
C ALA A 13 -15.55 10.63 19.84
N LYS A 14 -15.22 9.72 20.71
CA LYS A 14 -14.93 8.43 20.36
C LYS A 14 -16.02 7.67 19.74
N LYS A 15 -17.23 7.85 20.16
CA LYS A 15 -18.31 7.15 19.64
C LYS A 15 -18.52 7.37 18.19
N THR A 16 -18.45 8.60 17.73
CA THR A 16 -18.65 8.91 16.36
C THR A 16 -17.53 8.35 15.51
N VAL A 17 -16.35 8.43 15.97
CA VAL A 17 -15.22 7.92 15.23
C VAL A 17 -15.26 6.42 15.16
N SER A 18 -15.62 5.76 16.23
CA SER A 18 -15.72 4.35 16.24
C SER A 18 -16.68 3.81 15.26
N LYS A 19 -17.81 4.45 15.11
CA LYS A 19 -18.78 4.03 14.20
C LYS A 19 -18.25 4.02 12.81
N ARG A 20 -17.57 5.07 12.45
CA ARG A 20 -17.02 5.17 11.14
C ARG A 20 -15.92 4.16 10.90
N SER A 21 -15.10 3.89 11.90
CA SER A 21 -14.00 2.98 11.75
C SER A 21 -14.44 1.53 11.66
N THR A 22 -15.67 1.20 12.03
CA THR A 22 -16.14 -0.17 11.91
C THR A 22 -16.74 -0.46 10.54
N ALA A 23 -16.96 0.57 9.75
CA ALA A 23 -17.54 0.36 8.43
C ALA A 23 -16.48 -0.19 7.50
N LYS A 24 -16.82 -1.22 6.76
CA LYS A 24 -15.91 -1.79 5.79
C LYS A 24 -15.91 -0.96 4.53
N PRO A 25 -14.75 -0.70 3.93
CA PRO A 25 -14.71 -0.01 2.66
C PRO A 25 -15.44 -0.79 1.58
N LYS A 26 -16.01 -0.06 0.65
CA LYS A 26 -16.63 -0.65 -0.50
C LYS A 26 -15.52 -1.23 -1.38
N LEU A 27 -15.80 -2.34 -2.05
CA LEU A 27 -14.85 -2.91 -3.00
C LEU A 27 -15.25 -2.47 -4.40
N LEU A 28 -14.29 -1.94 -5.11
CA LEU A 28 -14.46 -1.50 -6.49
C LEU A 28 -14.18 -2.66 -7.44
N THR A 29 -14.20 -2.40 -8.73
CA THR A 29 -13.92 -3.41 -9.75
C THR A 29 -12.61 -4.13 -9.43
N GLY A 30 -12.63 -5.44 -9.52
CA GLY A 30 -11.46 -6.26 -9.22
C GLY A 30 -11.23 -6.51 -7.75
N GLY A 31 -12.19 -6.07 -6.90
CA GLY A 31 -12.04 -6.23 -5.46
C GLY A 31 -11.11 -5.21 -4.85
N ASN A 32 -10.91 -4.09 -5.53
CA ASN A 32 -10.03 -3.04 -5.03
C ASN A 32 -10.74 -2.20 -3.98
N PRO A 33 -10.22 -2.09 -2.76
CA PRO A 33 -10.88 -1.29 -1.73
C PRO A 33 -10.94 0.19 -2.07
N GLN A 34 -12.08 0.81 -1.79
CA GLN A 34 -12.25 2.24 -1.98
C GLN A 34 -11.83 2.93 -0.70
N ILE A 35 -10.70 3.62 -0.73
CA ILE A 35 -10.15 4.33 0.42
C ILE A 35 -9.92 5.78 0.00
N ALA A 36 -10.41 6.70 0.80
CA ALA A 36 -10.24 8.13 0.50
C ALA A 36 -8.75 8.49 0.50
N LYS A 37 -8.40 9.42 -0.36
CA LYS A 37 -7.03 9.92 -0.46
C LYS A 37 -6.58 10.45 0.90
N ALA A 38 -5.46 9.97 1.37
CA ALA A 38 -4.91 10.41 2.66
C ALA A 38 -3.46 9.98 2.78
N ASP A 39 -2.69 10.78 3.52
CA ASP A 39 -1.29 10.47 3.76
C ASP A 39 -1.14 9.60 5.00
N GLY A 40 -0.05 8.85 5.04
CA GLY A 40 0.36 8.12 6.23
C GLY A 40 0.07 6.63 6.17
N ASP A 41 0.44 5.95 7.21
CA ASP A 41 0.29 4.50 7.31
C ASP A 41 -1.16 4.06 7.50
N ALA A 42 -1.95 4.82 8.25
CA ALA A 42 -3.31 4.41 8.58
C ALA A 42 -4.19 4.10 7.37
N PRO A 43 -4.24 4.95 6.33
CA PRO A 43 -5.06 4.63 5.18
C PRO A 43 -4.52 3.42 4.39
N VAL A 44 -3.21 3.19 4.41
CA VAL A 44 -2.64 2.01 3.76
C VAL A 44 -3.06 0.76 4.51
N GLN A 45 -3.04 0.79 5.84
CA GLN A 45 -3.48 -0.35 6.63
C GLN A 45 -4.97 -0.61 6.45
N ALA A 46 -5.77 0.46 6.31
CA ALA A 46 -7.20 0.29 6.04
C ALA A 46 -7.43 -0.39 4.68
N TYR A 47 -6.63 -0.01 3.69
CA TYR A 47 -6.71 -0.65 2.37
C TYR A 47 -6.36 -2.13 2.48
N ILE A 48 -5.25 -2.44 3.13
CA ILE A 48 -4.79 -3.83 3.26
C ILE A 48 -5.82 -4.67 4.01
N ALA A 49 -6.37 -4.13 5.09
CA ALA A 49 -7.37 -4.87 5.88
C ALA A 49 -8.63 -5.16 5.06
N ALA A 50 -8.94 -4.34 4.06
CA ALA A 50 -10.10 -4.52 3.22
C ALA A 50 -9.84 -5.35 1.97
N MET A 51 -8.60 -5.73 1.71
CA MET A 51 -8.30 -6.57 0.55
C MET A 51 -8.99 -7.92 0.71
N PRO A 52 -9.65 -8.42 -0.34
CA PRO A 52 -10.44 -9.64 -0.21
C PRO A 52 -9.58 -10.91 -0.24
N GLY A 53 -9.95 -11.86 0.60
CA GLY A 53 -9.39 -13.21 0.57
C GLY A 53 -7.87 -13.25 0.73
N TRP A 54 -7.24 -14.02 -0.13
CA TRP A 54 -5.78 -14.22 -0.08
C TRP A 54 -5.00 -12.92 -0.27
N LYS A 55 -5.60 -11.94 -0.89
CA LYS A 55 -4.90 -10.68 -1.20
C LYS A 55 -4.52 -9.94 0.08
N ARG A 56 -5.33 -10.07 1.12
CA ARG A 56 -5.04 -9.39 2.38
C ARG A 56 -3.72 -9.85 2.99
N ASP A 57 -3.49 -11.17 3.02
CA ASP A 57 -2.25 -11.69 3.59
C ASP A 57 -1.05 -11.29 2.75
N VAL A 58 -1.21 -11.32 1.44
CA VAL A 58 -0.13 -10.90 0.54
C VAL A 58 0.14 -9.41 0.73
N GLY A 59 -0.91 -8.60 0.82
CA GLY A 59 -0.76 -7.17 1.05
C GLY A 59 0.02 -6.87 2.33
N ARG A 60 -0.30 -7.59 3.40
CA ARG A 60 0.43 -7.44 4.66
C ARG A 60 1.89 -7.80 4.51
N ARG A 61 2.16 -8.87 3.76
CA ARG A 61 3.54 -9.31 3.56
C ARG A 61 4.33 -8.32 2.74
N LEU A 62 3.73 -7.80 1.67
CA LEU A 62 4.39 -6.79 0.84
C LEU A 62 4.71 -5.54 1.65
N ASP A 63 3.75 -5.07 2.43
CA ASP A 63 3.95 -3.90 3.27
C ASP A 63 5.09 -4.12 4.25
N ALA A 64 5.12 -5.29 4.90
CA ALA A 64 6.17 -5.61 5.86
C ALA A 64 7.55 -5.65 5.19
N LEU A 65 7.64 -6.22 3.99
CA LEU A 65 8.90 -6.27 3.26
C LEU A 65 9.37 -4.88 2.86
N ILE A 66 8.45 -4.02 2.43
CA ILE A 66 8.78 -2.66 2.06
C ILE A 66 9.30 -1.88 3.27
N VAL A 67 8.59 -1.99 4.40
CA VAL A 67 8.97 -1.26 5.61
C VAL A 67 10.30 -1.76 6.16
N SER A 68 10.53 -3.08 6.13
CA SER A 68 11.79 -3.60 6.64
C SER A 68 12.97 -3.22 5.75
N THR A 69 12.73 -3.07 4.44
CA THR A 69 13.79 -2.70 3.50
C THR A 69 14.06 -1.20 3.56
N VAL A 70 13.01 -0.40 3.71
CA VAL A 70 13.10 1.06 3.73
C VAL A 70 12.33 1.58 4.94
N PRO A 71 12.96 1.57 6.14
CA PRO A 71 12.24 1.96 7.36
C PRO A 71 11.69 3.39 7.33
N SER A 72 12.31 4.26 6.55
CA SER A 72 11.84 5.64 6.44
C SER A 72 10.80 5.83 5.34
N VAL A 73 10.25 4.75 4.81
CA VAL A 73 9.32 4.83 3.70
C VAL A 73 8.12 5.70 4.04
N ARG A 74 7.75 6.56 3.09
CA ARG A 74 6.57 7.38 3.20
C ARG A 74 5.43 6.64 2.53
N LYS A 75 4.23 6.73 3.10
CA LYS A 75 3.06 6.01 2.57
C LYS A 75 1.89 6.96 2.38
N ALA A 76 1.02 6.62 1.44
CA ALA A 76 -0.23 7.33 1.23
C ALA A 76 -1.18 6.44 0.45
N VAL A 77 -2.46 6.81 0.43
CA VAL A 77 -3.41 6.22 -0.50
C VAL A 77 -3.83 7.32 -1.45
N LYS A 78 -3.74 7.05 -2.74
CA LYS A 78 -4.19 7.93 -3.80
C LYS A 78 -4.85 7.09 -4.86
N TRP A 79 -5.95 7.55 -5.43
CA TRP A 79 -6.70 6.80 -6.44
C TRP A 79 -6.96 5.36 -6.02
N ASN A 80 -7.37 5.20 -4.75
CA ASN A 80 -7.71 3.90 -4.18
C ASN A 80 -6.57 2.88 -4.30
N SER A 81 -5.34 3.34 -4.11
CA SER A 81 -4.15 2.48 -4.15
C SER A 81 -3.12 2.94 -3.14
N PRO A 82 -2.47 2.00 -2.45
CA PRO A 82 -1.33 2.36 -1.60
C PRO A 82 -0.14 2.79 -2.43
N PHE A 83 0.49 3.88 -2.00
CA PHE A 83 1.71 4.38 -2.62
C PHE A 83 2.81 4.41 -1.58
N TYR A 84 4.02 4.08 -2.02
CA TYR A 84 5.22 4.05 -1.17
C TYR A 84 6.28 4.94 -1.80
N GLY A 85 6.88 5.78 -1.00
CA GLY A 85 7.85 6.75 -1.52
C GLY A 85 8.85 7.20 -0.48
N ILE A 86 9.65 8.17 -0.89
CA ILE A 86 10.67 8.78 -0.03
C ILE A 86 10.35 10.26 0.08
N GLU A 87 10.45 10.78 1.27
CA GLU A 87 10.19 12.20 1.51
C GLU A 87 11.07 13.02 0.58
N ASP A 88 10.45 13.98 -0.10
CA ASP A 88 11.12 14.87 -1.04
C ASP A 88 11.66 14.22 -2.31
N GLN A 89 11.50 12.93 -2.49
CA GLN A 89 11.92 12.27 -3.72
C GLN A 89 10.77 11.81 -4.60
N GLY A 90 9.61 11.57 -4.01
CA GLY A 90 8.43 11.10 -4.74
C GLY A 90 8.15 9.64 -4.51
N TRP A 91 7.23 9.10 -5.27
CA TRP A 91 6.71 7.75 -5.08
C TRP A 91 7.45 6.76 -5.97
N PHE A 92 7.82 5.61 -5.41
CA PHE A 92 8.55 4.61 -6.19
C PHE A 92 7.73 3.35 -6.45
N LEU A 93 6.66 3.12 -5.70
CA LEU A 93 5.91 1.89 -5.81
C LEU A 93 4.44 2.13 -5.51
N GLY A 94 3.56 1.44 -6.23
CA GLY A 94 2.13 1.45 -5.94
C GLY A 94 1.57 0.04 -5.99
N ILE A 95 0.48 -0.20 -5.27
CA ILE A 95 -0.17 -1.51 -5.23
C ILE A 95 -1.63 -1.34 -5.62
N HIS A 96 -2.15 -2.26 -6.41
CA HIS A 96 -3.55 -2.21 -6.83
C HIS A 96 -4.12 -3.63 -6.94
N CYS A 97 -5.34 -3.84 -6.45
CA CYS A 97 -6.00 -5.13 -6.56
C CYS A 97 -6.75 -5.25 -7.87
N LEU A 98 -6.52 -6.35 -8.57
CA LEU A 98 -7.34 -6.73 -9.71
C LEU A 98 -8.02 -8.06 -9.39
N THR A 99 -8.91 -8.52 -10.28
CA THR A 99 -9.73 -9.68 -9.98
C THR A 99 -8.91 -10.90 -9.60
N LYS A 100 -7.90 -11.23 -10.38
CA LYS A 100 -7.15 -12.46 -10.17
C LYS A 100 -5.73 -12.26 -9.67
N TYR A 101 -5.32 -11.03 -9.46
CA TYR A 101 -3.96 -10.77 -9.04
C TYR A 101 -3.82 -9.41 -8.38
N ILE A 102 -2.69 -9.21 -7.73
CA ILE A 102 -2.28 -7.92 -7.20
C ILE A 102 -1.23 -7.38 -8.17
N LYS A 103 -1.39 -6.14 -8.56
CA LYS A 103 -0.40 -5.48 -9.40
C LYS A 103 0.49 -4.60 -8.53
N VAL A 104 1.79 -4.83 -8.58
CA VAL A 104 2.77 -3.94 -7.97
C VAL A 104 3.40 -3.15 -9.11
N ALA A 105 3.31 -1.82 -9.03
CA ALA A 105 3.88 -0.96 -10.05
C ALA A 105 5.16 -0.32 -9.51
N PHE A 106 6.25 -0.47 -10.25
CA PHE A 106 7.50 0.22 -9.95
C PHE A 106 7.63 1.36 -10.95
N PHE A 107 7.57 2.59 -10.47
CA PHE A 107 7.47 3.75 -11.37
C PHE A 107 8.75 4.01 -12.18
N ARG A 108 9.88 3.51 -11.73
CA ARG A 108 11.11 3.53 -12.51
C ARG A 108 11.57 2.09 -12.76
N GLY A 109 10.61 1.24 -13.09
CA GLY A 109 10.86 -0.20 -13.20
C GLY A 109 11.91 -0.58 -14.22
N THR A 110 12.04 0.20 -15.32
CA THR A 110 13.05 -0.13 -16.33
C THR A 110 14.48 0.10 -15.84
N SER A 111 14.63 0.82 -14.73
CA SER A 111 15.95 1.05 -14.14
C SER A 111 16.33 0.00 -13.10
N LEU A 112 15.46 -0.95 -12.84
CA LEU A 112 15.73 -1.99 -11.85
C LEU A 112 16.41 -3.19 -12.49
N SER A 113 17.19 -3.91 -11.70
CA SER A 113 17.93 -5.07 -12.20
C SER A 113 17.68 -6.26 -11.26
N PRO A 114 17.08 -7.34 -11.75
CA PRO A 114 16.53 -7.52 -13.09
C PRO A 114 15.29 -6.65 -13.28
N VAL A 115 14.93 -6.37 -14.51
CA VAL A 115 13.75 -5.56 -14.79
C VAL A 115 12.50 -6.36 -14.43
N PRO A 116 11.54 -5.80 -13.68
CA PRO A 116 10.29 -6.51 -13.38
C PRO A 116 9.59 -6.93 -14.68
N PRO A 117 8.90 -8.07 -14.65
CA PRO A 117 8.55 -8.79 -15.87
C PRO A 117 7.44 -8.23 -16.74
N VAL A 118 6.56 -7.39 -16.20
CA VAL A 118 5.39 -6.99 -16.98
C VAL A 118 5.52 -5.55 -17.46
N GLU A 119 5.37 -5.35 -18.76
CA GLU A 119 5.45 -4.02 -19.34
C GLU A 119 4.20 -3.21 -19.06
N SER A 120 4.33 -1.89 -19.09
CA SER A 120 3.18 -1.01 -18.97
C SER A 120 3.16 -0.08 -20.18
N LYS A 121 2.06 0.66 -20.31
CA LYS A 121 1.96 1.65 -21.39
C LYS A 121 2.85 2.85 -21.13
N GLN A 122 3.27 3.05 -19.89
CA GLN A 122 4.17 4.15 -19.55
C GLN A 122 5.59 3.65 -19.64
N LYS A 123 6.41 4.42 -20.32
CA LYS A 123 7.75 4.00 -20.71
C LYS A 123 8.62 3.44 -19.60
N GLU A 124 8.63 4.10 -18.46
CA GLU A 124 9.53 3.68 -17.37
C GLU A 124 8.90 2.77 -16.35
N VAL A 125 7.60 2.62 -16.38
CA VAL A 125 6.88 1.82 -15.39
C VAL A 125 6.92 0.35 -15.75
N ARG A 126 7.21 -0.49 -14.77
CA ARG A 126 7.12 -1.95 -14.96
C ARG A 126 6.28 -2.51 -13.82
N TYR A 127 5.60 -3.60 -14.11
CA TYR A 127 4.71 -4.25 -13.14
C TYR A 127 5.22 -5.61 -12.71
N PHE A 128 4.86 -5.98 -11.50
CA PHE A 128 5.04 -7.32 -10.97
C PHE A 128 3.66 -7.79 -10.52
N HIS A 129 3.16 -8.86 -11.13
CA HIS A 129 1.83 -9.39 -10.82
C HIS A 129 1.95 -10.57 -9.87
N ILE A 130 1.11 -10.62 -8.86
CA ILE A 130 1.10 -11.71 -7.88
C ILE A 130 -0.27 -12.38 -7.93
N HIS A 131 -0.30 -13.66 -8.26
CA HIS A 131 -1.51 -14.46 -8.31
C HIS A 131 -1.64 -15.30 -7.04
N GLU A 132 -2.79 -15.91 -6.84
CA GLU A 132 -3.13 -16.55 -5.57
C GLU A 132 -2.13 -17.60 -5.11
N ASP A 133 -1.67 -18.44 -6.02
CA ASP A 133 -0.78 -19.53 -5.65
C ASP A 133 0.70 -19.25 -5.87
N ASP A 134 1.02 -17.99 -6.17
CA ASP A 134 2.41 -17.63 -6.42
C ASP A 134 3.21 -17.66 -5.13
N VAL A 135 4.44 -18.15 -5.22
CA VAL A 135 5.40 -18.05 -4.13
C VAL A 135 6.25 -16.83 -4.44
N ILE A 136 6.21 -15.85 -3.58
CA ILE A 136 6.95 -14.61 -3.80
C ILE A 136 8.41 -14.82 -3.44
N ASP A 137 9.30 -14.49 -4.37
CA ASP A 137 10.72 -14.44 -4.08
C ASP A 137 10.96 -13.15 -3.28
N GLU A 138 10.94 -13.29 -1.96
CA GLU A 138 11.00 -12.12 -1.09
C GLU A 138 12.33 -11.39 -1.16
N ALA A 139 13.41 -12.12 -1.40
CA ALA A 139 14.72 -11.48 -1.52
C ALA A 139 14.76 -10.62 -2.78
N GLN A 140 14.20 -11.12 -3.88
CA GLN A 140 14.12 -10.37 -5.12
C GLN A 140 13.23 -9.13 -4.94
N PHE A 141 12.09 -9.30 -4.29
CA PHE A 141 11.19 -8.18 -4.07
C PHE A 141 11.87 -7.09 -3.22
N ALA A 142 12.53 -7.50 -2.15
CA ALA A 142 13.26 -6.56 -1.30
C ALA A 142 14.36 -5.84 -2.06
N GLU A 143 15.04 -6.54 -2.94
CA GLU A 143 16.10 -5.94 -3.75
C GLU A 143 15.53 -4.89 -4.70
N TRP A 144 14.39 -5.18 -5.33
CA TRP A 144 13.72 -4.19 -6.18
C TRP A 144 13.32 -2.96 -5.36
N VAL A 145 12.77 -3.17 -4.17
CA VAL A 145 12.37 -2.07 -3.29
C VAL A 145 13.58 -1.22 -2.91
N ASN A 146 14.67 -1.88 -2.56
CA ASN A 146 15.90 -1.17 -2.20
C ASN A 146 16.38 -0.30 -3.35
N GLN A 147 16.46 -0.86 -4.55
CA GLN A 147 16.91 -0.10 -5.73
C GLN A 147 15.95 1.04 -6.04
N ALA A 148 14.65 0.75 -6.03
CA ALA A 148 13.64 1.75 -6.38
C ALA A 148 13.66 2.93 -5.43
N SER A 149 13.89 2.68 -4.15
CA SER A 149 13.89 3.74 -3.14
C SER A 149 15.04 4.73 -3.35
N GLN A 150 16.03 4.37 -4.12
CA GLN A 150 17.20 5.21 -4.35
C GLN A 150 17.12 5.98 -5.66
N LEU A 151 16.07 5.78 -6.43
CA LEU A 151 15.87 6.47 -7.69
C LEU A 151 14.97 7.68 -7.49
N PRO A 152 15.01 8.67 -8.40
CA PRO A 152 14.05 9.76 -8.35
C PRO A 152 12.65 9.18 -8.49
N GLY A 153 11.74 9.56 -7.60
CA GLY A 153 10.41 9.03 -7.62
C GLY A 153 9.49 9.81 -8.56
N GLU A 154 8.26 9.31 -8.64
CA GLU A 154 7.24 9.94 -9.45
C GLU A 154 6.52 10.99 -8.60
N ARG A 155 6.24 12.13 -9.19
CA ARG A 155 5.48 13.16 -8.49
C ARG A 155 4.04 13.06 -8.93
N ILE A 156 3.18 12.83 -8.00
CA ILE A 156 1.78 12.59 -8.28
C ILE A 156 0.91 13.57 -7.52
#